data_6e67dee0eee9b8c52d7a76bec9f1e0e6
#
_entry.id   6e67dee0eee9b8c52d7a76bec9f1e0e6
#
_cell.length_a   1.000
_cell.length_b   1.000
_cell.length_c   1.000
_cell.angle_alpha   90.00
_cell.angle_beta   90.00
_cell.angle_gamma   90.00
#
_symmetry.space_group_name_H-M   'P 1'
#
loop_
_entity.id
_entity.type
_entity.pdbx_description
1 polymer ?
#
loop_
_entity_poly.entity_id
_entity_poly.type
_entity_poly.pdbx_seq_one_letter_code
_entity_poly.pdbx_strand_id
1 'polypeptide(L)'
;MDLPTNNSISSQALKDVQELDRKINDFKAGKIPEERFKAFRLTRGVYGQRQLGVQMVRVKIPFGKLTAAQLVRIADLSEKYTNGNFHTTTRQNIQLHYVMVDDSPTLWGELEEVGITLREACGNTVRNITGSAYAGIDPEEPFDISPYAQAMFEYFLRNPICQDMGRKIKSAFSSSEKDSAFTYFHDFGFIPRVKDGQKGFKVVIGGGLGAQAFVA
;
A
#
# COMPACT_ATOMS: atom_id res chain seq x y z
N MET A 1 24.61 5.84 -7.48
CA MET A 1 23.70 4.77 -7.93
C MET A 1 22.80 5.36 -9.00
N ASP A 2 22.80 4.81 -10.19
CA ASP A 2 21.96 5.32 -11.27
C ASP A 2 20.51 4.89 -11.02
N LEU A 3 19.62 5.88 -10.88
CA LEU A 3 18.18 5.63 -10.81
C LEU A 3 17.70 5.06 -12.16
N PRO A 4 16.71 4.15 -12.15
CA PRO A 4 16.21 3.55 -13.39
C PRO A 4 15.72 4.65 -14.35
N THR A 5 16.24 4.63 -15.57
CA THR A 5 15.93 5.60 -16.63
C THR A 5 14.85 5.08 -17.59
N ASN A 6 14.10 4.06 -17.19
CA ASN A 6 13.30 3.25 -18.08
C ASN A 6 11.94 3.89 -18.45
N ASN A 7 11.58 3.86 -19.72
CA ASN A 7 10.31 4.34 -20.28
C ASN A 7 9.03 3.62 -19.73
N SER A 8 9.21 2.62 -18.85
CA SER A 8 8.11 1.87 -18.23
C SER A 8 7.55 2.53 -16.96
N ILE A 9 8.28 3.46 -16.34
CA ILE A 9 7.87 4.12 -15.11
C ILE A 9 7.09 5.40 -15.44
N SER A 10 5.95 5.62 -14.80
CA SER A 10 5.20 6.85 -14.97
C SER A 10 6.03 8.07 -14.52
N SER A 11 5.85 9.20 -15.19
CA SER A 11 6.57 10.44 -14.84
C SER A 11 6.33 10.88 -13.38
N GLN A 12 5.16 10.55 -12.84
CA GLN A 12 4.84 10.88 -11.45
C GLN A 12 5.55 9.94 -10.46
N ALA A 13 5.62 8.64 -10.76
CA ALA A 13 6.36 7.67 -9.96
C ALA A 13 7.86 8.00 -9.95
N LEU A 14 8.42 8.37 -11.11
CA LEU A 14 9.82 8.80 -11.20
C LEU A 14 10.11 10.01 -10.31
N LYS A 15 9.22 11.01 -10.29
CA LYS A 15 9.35 12.17 -9.39
C LYS A 15 9.33 11.76 -7.92
N ASP A 16 8.46 10.83 -7.52
CA ASP A 16 8.39 10.32 -6.16
C ASP A 16 9.69 9.63 -5.74
N VAL A 17 10.27 8.80 -6.61
CA VAL A 17 11.54 8.09 -6.39
C VAL A 17 12.69 9.09 -6.25
N GLN A 18 12.79 10.05 -7.17
CA GLN A 18 13.81 11.12 -7.14
C GLN A 18 13.67 12.01 -5.91
N GLU A 19 12.45 12.29 -5.48
CA GLU A 19 12.19 13.05 -4.26
C GLU A 19 12.67 12.29 -3.02
N LEU A 20 12.45 10.97 -2.95
CA LEU A 20 12.94 10.14 -1.86
C LEU A 20 14.46 10.14 -1.80
N ASP A 21 15.14 9.93 -2.92
CA ASP A 21 16.60 9.95 -3.01
C ASP A 21 17.17 11.30 -2.55
N ARG A 22 16.64 12.40 -3.08
CA ARG A 22 17.05 13.75 -2.66
C ARG A 22 16.87 13.98 -1.16
N LYS A 23 15.74 13.55 -0.58
CA LYS A 23 15.44 13.71 0.86
C LYS A 23 16.34 12.85 1.75
N ILE A 24 16.75 11.67 1.30
CA ILE A 24 17.75 10.85 1.98
C ILE A 24 19.09 11.60 2.02
N ASN A 25 19.53 12.12 0.89
CA ASN A 25 20.79 12.89 0.79
C ASN A 25 20.76 14.16 1.66
N ASP A 26 19.65 14.92 1.66
CA ASP A 26 19.46 16.08 2.51
C ASP A 26 19.47 15.74 4.00
N PHE A 27 18.87 14.60 4.39
CA PHE A 27 18.88 14.11 5.76
C PHE A 27 20.31 13.73 6.19
N LYS A 28 21.06 13.00 5.38
CA LYS A 28 22.44 12.60 5.65
C LYS A 28 23.38 13.81 5.75
N ALA A 29 23.09 14.86 5.00
CA ALA A 29 23.83 16.14 5.06
C ALA A 29 23.39 17.04 6.26
N GLY A 30 22.49 16.56 7.13
CA GLY A 30 22.02 17.33 8.29
C GLY A 30 21.08 18.50 7.96
N LYS A 31 20.59 18.60 6.70
CA LYS A 31 19.69 19.69 6.27
C LYS A 31 18.24 19.48 6.70
N ILE A 32 17.86 18.25 7.04
CA ILE A 32 16.49 17.88 7.44
C ILE A 32 16.56 17.21 8.81
N PRO A 33 15.78 17.68 9.81
CA PRO A 33 15.67 17.01 11.11
C PRO A 33 15.06 15.61 10.97
N GLU A 34 15.49 14.68 11.85
CA GLU A 34 15.05 13.28 11.83
C GLU A 34 13.53 13.12 11.84
N GLU A 35 12.83 13.89 12.65
CA GLU A 35 11.37 13.84 12.76
C GLU A 35 10.67 14.18 11.44
N ARG A 36 11.16 15.20 10.74
CA ARG A 36 10.64 15.58 9.42
C ARG A 36 10.96 14.52 8.36
N PHE A 37 12.17 14.00 8.38
CA PHE A 37 12.54 12.91 7.48
C PHE A 37 11.73 11.65 7.76
N LYS A 38 11.51 11.30 9.02
CA LYS A 38 10.67 10.18 9.44
C LYS A 38 9.22 10.33 8.94
N ALA A 39 8.60 11.48 9.14
CA ALA A 39 7.25 11.75 8.64
C ALA A 39 7.17 11.61 7.12
N PHE A 40 8.15 12.15 6.41
CA PHE A 40 8.24 12.06 4.95
C PHE A 40 8.37 10.62 4.45
N ARG A 41 9.39 9.86 4.94
CA ARG A 41 9.66 8.51 4.44
C ARG A 41 8.54 7.51 4.75
N LEU A 42 7.78 7.72 5.83
CA LEU A 42 6.63 6.88 6.16
C LEU A 42 5.57 6.88 5.05
N THR A 43 5.26 8.05 4.47
CA THR A 43 4.30 8.14 3.36
C THR A 43 4.84 7.55 2.05
N ARG A 44 6.13 7.21 1.99
CA ARG A 44 6.81 6.50 0.88
C ARG A 44 7.06 5.02 1.22
N GLY A 45 6.35 4.48 2.22
CA GLY A 45 6.43 3.07 2.57
C GLY A 45 7.71 2.65 3.31
N VAL A 46 8.62 3.59 3.62
CA VAL A 46 9.90 3.31 4.29
C VAL A 46 9.77 3.55 5.79
N TYR A 47 9.91 2.48 6.58
CA TYR A 47 9.71 2.49 8.02
C TYR A 47 10.97 2.01 8.76
N GLY A 48 11.47 2.79 9.73
CA GLY A 48 12.62 2.39 10.55
C GLY A 48 12.36 1.12 11.34
N GLN A 49 13.32 0.22 11.34
CA GLN A 49 13.31 -0.98 12.17
C GLN A 49 13.99 -0.73 13.52
N ARG A 50 13.89 -1.73 14.43
CA ARG A 50 14.63 -1.70 15.71
C ARG A 50 16.13 -1.86 15.48
N GLN A 51 16.53 -2.61 14.45
CA GLN A 51 17.92 -2.76 14.05
C GLN A 51 18.43 -1.45 13.44
N LEU A 52 19.59 -1.00 13.90
CA LEU A 52 20.19 0.25 13.44
C LEU A 52 20.61 0.16 11.96
N GLY A 53 20.39 1.25 11.25
CA GLY A 53 20.82 1.42 9.86
C GLY A 53 19.89 0.81 8.80
N VAL A 54 18.92 -0.02 9.18
CA VAL A 54 18.04 -0.71 8.23
C VAL A 54 16.58 -0.29 8.38
N GLN A 55 15.83 -0.50 7.30
CA GLN A 55 14.44 -0.11 7.15
C GLN A 55 13.56 -1.32 6.81
N MET A 56 12.31 -1.26 7.18
CA MET A 56 11.24 -2.06 6.60
C MET A 56 10.62 -1.25 5.47
N VAL A 57 10.60 -1.82 4.28
CA VAL A 57 9.89 -1.26 3.12
C VAL A 57 8.59 -2.01 2.93
N ARG A 58 7.48 -1.28 2.83
CA ARG A 58 6.15 -1.84 2.63
C ARG A 58 5.67 -1.60 1.22
N VAL A 59 5.45 -2.70 0.54
CA VAL A 59 4.93 -2.73 -0.83
C VAL A 59 3.41 -2.65 -0.78
N LYS A 60 2.80 -1.71 -1.51
CA LYS A 60 1.34 -1.51 -1.56
C LYS A 60 0.76 -2.38 -2.68
N ILE A 61 -0.14 -3.29 -2.30
CA ILE A 61 -0.74 -4.25 -3.22
C ILE A 61 -2.27 -4.08 -3.15
N PRO A 62 -2.88 -3.35 -4.07
CA PRO A 62 -4.33 -3.10 -4.06
C PRO A 62 -5.11 -4.40 -4.03
N PHE A 63 -6.05 -4.51 -3.08
CA PHE A 63 -6.90 -5.67 -2.81
C PHE A 63 -6.18 -7.04 -2.90
N GLY A 64 -4.87 -7.04 -2.60
CA GLY A 64 -4.06 -8.25 -2.54
C GLY A 64 -3.76 -8.90 -3.89
N LYS A 65 -4.14 -8.27 -5.00
CA LYS A 65 -3.97 -8.84 -6.35
C LYS A 65 -2.57 -8.63 -6.88
N LEU A 66 -1.89 -9.72 -7.21
CA LEU A 66 -0.57 -9.73 -7.85
C LEU A 66 -0.60 -10.58 -9.12
N THR A 67 0.12 -10.13 -10.13
CA THR A 67 0.49 -10.99 -11.26
C THR A 67 1.72 -11.84 -10.92
N ALA A 68 1.93 -12.93 -11.65
CA ALA A 68 3.13 -13.76 -11.48
C ALA A 68 4.42 -12.95 -11.70
N ALA A 69 4.44 -12.06 -12.70
CA ALA A 69 5.59 -11.20 -12.97
C ALA A 69 5.89 -10.24 -11.80
N GLN A 70 4.86 -9.68 -11.18
CA GLN A 70 5.01 -8.83 -10.00
C GLN A 70 5.55 -9.59 -8.81
N LEU A 71 5.06 -10.82 -8.57
CA LEU A 71 5.54 -11.65 -7.47
C LEU A 71 7.01 -12.06 -7.67
N VAL A 72 7.39 -12.43 -8.88
CA VAL A 72 8.79 -12.74 -9.24
C VAL A 72 9.67 -11.51 -9.00
N ARG A 73 9.26 -10.32 -9.46
CA ARG A 73 10.02 -9.08 -9.19
C ARG A 73 10.20 -8.82 -7.69
N ILE A 74 9.17 -9.01 -6.88
CA ILE A 74 9.29 -8.86 -5.41
C ILE A 74 10.27 -9.86 -4.83
N ALA A 75 10.27 -11.11 -5.31
CA ALA A 75 11.21 -12.14 -4.87
C ALA A 75 12.65 -11.76 -5.21
N ASP A 76 12.92 -11.37 -6.46
CA ASP A 76 14.25 -10.92 -6.92
C ASP A 76 14.77 -9.74 -6.09
N LEU A 77 13.90 -8.77 -5.79
CA LEU A 77 14.25 -7.60 -4.97
C LEU A 77 14.45 -7.97 -3.50
N SER A 78 13.72 -8.98 -3.01
CA SER A 78 13.94 -9.51 -1.66
C SER A 78 15.32 -10.17 -1.53
N GLU A 79 15.74 -10.93 -2.51
CA GLU A 79 17.10 -11.52 -2.53
C GLU A 79 18.18 -10.45 -2.67
N LYS A 80 17.94 -9.43 -3.51
CA LYS A 80 18.93 -8.39 -3.81
C LYS A 80 19.14 -7.39 -2.66
N TYR A 81 18.07 -6.96 -1.98
CA TYR A 81 18.09 -5.83 -1.03
C TYR A 81 17.80 -6.22 0.43
N THR A 82 17.46 -7.48 0.70
CA THR A 82 17.09 -7.95 2.04
C THR A 82 17.86 -9.22 2.41
N ASN A 83 17.34 -10.00 3.34
CA ASN A 83 17.84 -11.31 3.70
C ASN A 83 17.17 -12.47 2.92
N GLY A 84 16.55 -12.18 1.77
CA GLY A 84 15.86 -13.18 0.95
C GLY A 84 14.44 -13.53 1.42
N ASN A 85 13.93 -12.87 2.46
CA ASN A 85 12.59 -13.14 2.99
C ASN A 85 11.71 -11.89 2.93
N PHE A 86 10.42 -12.11 2.76
CA PHE A 86 9.40 -11.08 2.91
C PHE A 86 8.22 -11.56 3.75
N HIS A 87 7.46 -10.62 4.32
CA HIS A 87 6.27 -10.91 5.11
C HIS A 87 5.02 -10.39 4.44
N THR A 88 3.98 -11.22 4.36
CA THR A 88 2.63 -10.78 4.05
C THR A 88 1.99 -10.12 5.27
N THR A 89 1.04 -9.21 5.04
CA THR A 89 0.37 -8.49 6.12
C THR A 89 -1.14 -8.71 6.10
N THR A 90 -1.79 -8.50 7.24
CA THR A 90 -3.26 -8.52 7.35
C THR A 90 -3.97 -7.45 6.51
N ARG A 91 -3.22 -6.52 5.89
CA ARG A 91 -3.73 -5.55 4.93
C ARG A 91 -3.28 -5.85 3.50
N GLN A 92 -3.01 -7.12 3.21
CA GLN A 92 -2.68 -7.58 1.86
C GLN A 92 -1.51 -6.81 1.23
N ASN A 93 -0.55 -6.40 2.06
CA ASN A 93 0.71 -5.82 1.63
C ASN A 93 1.85 -6.83 1.83
N ILE A 94 2.98 -6.54 1.22
CA ILE A 94 4.24 -7.25 1.50
C ILE A 94 5.20 -6.29 2.20
N GLN A 95 5.99 -6.83 3.13
CA GLN A 95 7.05 -6.12 3.84
C GLN A 95 8.40 -6.75 3.51
N LEU A 96 9.32 -5.92 3.05
CA LEU A 96 10.72 -6.23 2.85
C LEU A 96 11.50 -5.66 4.04
N HIS A 97 12.24 -6.50 4.74
CA HIS A 97 12.98 -6.12 5.94
C HIS A 97 14.48 -6.00 5.66
N TYR A 98 15.19 -5.30 6.53
CA TYR A 98 16.65 -5.10 6.47
C TYR A 98 17.13 -4.31 5.24
N VAL A 99 16.28 -3.56 4.59
CA VAL A 99 16.64 -2.70 3.46
C VAL A 99 17.48 -1.53 3.95
N MET A 100 18.63 -1.26 3.33
CA MET A 100 19.39 -0.04 3.59
C MET A 100 18.59 1.17 3.10
N VAL A 101 18.65 2.28 3.86
CA VAL A 101 17.88 3.47 3.47
C VAL A 101 18.28 3.99 2.09
N ASP A 102 19.55 3.87 1.75
CA ASP A 102 20.11 4.31 0.45
C ASP A 102 19.61 3.47 -0.72
N ASP A 103 19.28 2.22 -0.51
CA ASP A 103 18.78 1.33 -1.54
C ASP A 103 17.27 1.53 -1.80
N SER A 104 16.56 2.15 -0.85
CA SER A 104 15.11 2.27 -0.95
C SER A 104 14.60 3.04 -2.18
N PRO A 105 15.26 4.07 -2.73
CA PRO A 105 14.83 4.70 -3.98
C PRO A 105 14.98 3.77 -5.19
N THR A 106 16.11 3.07 -5.31
CA THR A 106 16.35 2.12 -6.41
C THR A 106 15.38 0.95 -6.35
N LEU A 107 15.19 0.36 -5.17
CA LEU A 107 14.21 -0.69 -4.94
C LEU A 107 12.79 -0.24 -5.33
N TRP A 108 12.41 0.99 -4.96
CA TRP A 108 11.11 1.54 -5.36
C TRP A 108 10.99 1.70 -6.88
N GLY A 109 12.01 2.25 -7.53
CA GLY A 109 12.03 2.38 -8.98
C GLY A 109 11.85 1.04 -9.69
N GLU A 110 12.57 0.00 -9.26
CA GLU A 110 12.48 -1.35 -9.81
C GLU A 110 11.09 -2.00 -9.58
N LEU A 111 10.37 -1.65 -8.50
CA LEU A 111 8.97 -2.07 -8.29
C LEU A 111 7.99 -1.33 -9.22
N GLU A 112 8.20 -0.03 -9.45
CA GLU A 112 7.35 0.77 -10.34
C GLU A 112 7.45 0.29 -11.80
N GLU A 113 8.56 -0.33 -12.22
CA GLU A 113 8.71 -0.96 -13.55
C GLU A 113 7.66 -2.04 -13.82
N VAL A 114 7.15 -2.68 -12.78
CA VAL A 114 6.08 -3.69 -12.86
C VAL A 114 4.74 -3.17 -12.33
N GLY A 115 4.61 -1.84 -12.18
CA GLY A 115 3.37 -1.19 -11.74
C GLY A 115 3.06 -1.36 -10.25
N ILE A 116 4.07 -1.58 -9.41
CA ILE A 116 3.92 -1.69 -7.95
C ILE A 116 4.52 -0.46 -7.28
N THR A 117 3.80 0.12 -6.32
CA THR A 117 4.21 1.32 -5.62
C THR A 117 4.45 1.08 -4.11
N LEU A 118 5.30 1.93 -3.53
CA LEU A 118 5.44 2.08 -2.08
C LEU A 118 4.61 3.25 -1.53
N ARG A 119 4.07 4.08 -2.42
CA ARG A 119 3.40 5.32 -2.04
C ARG A 119 2.23 5.04 -1.08
N GLU A 120 2.20 5.78 0.05
CA GLU A 120 1.14 5.70 1.07
C GLU A 120 0.94 4.32 1.72
N ALA A 121 1.90 3.41 1.59
CA ALA A 121 1.81 2.12 2.26
C ALA A 121 1.95 2.24 3.80
N CYS A 122 2.50 3.35 4.29
CA CYS A 122 2.62 3.71 5.71
C CYS A 122 2.14 5.14 5.96
N GLY A 123 2.25 5.62 7.20
CA GLY A 123 1.90 7.00 7.58
C GLY A 123 0.40 7.25 7.77
N ASN A 124 0.05 8.53 7.94
CA ASN A 124 -1.33 9.00 8.09
C ASN A 124 -1.92 9.36 6.73
N THR A 125 -2.21 8.34 5.95
CA THR A 125 -2.72 8.40 4.58
C THR A 125 -3.90 7.46 4.42
N VAL A 126 -4.55 7.46 3.26
CA VAL A 126 -5.44 6.36 2.87
C VAL A 126 -4.57 5.14 2.59
N ARG A 127 -4.71 4.14 3.46
CA ARG A 127 -3.90 2.92 3.44
C ARG A 127 -4.34 2.01 2.29
N ASN A 128 -3.64 0.91 2.11
CA ASN A 128 -4.02 -0.05 1.08
C ASN A 128 -5.52 -0.39 1.16
N ILE A 129 -6.20 -0.39 0.03
CA ILE A 129 -7.56 -0.89 -0.08
C ILE A 129 -7.49 -2.42 -0.06
N THR A 130 -8.18 -3.05 0.89
CA THR A 130 -8.23 -4.52 0.95
C THR A 130 -9.50 -5.05 0.28
N GLY A 131 -9.44 -6.28 -0.20
CA GLY A 131 -10.57 -6.97 -0.81
C GLY A 131 -10.68 -8.40 -0.35
N SER A 132 -11.83 -9.01 -0.56
CA SER A 132 -12.01 -10.43 -0.32
C SER A 132 -11.02 -11.25 -1.16
N ALA A 133 -10.39 -12.25 -0.56
CA ALA A 133 -9.57 -13.22 -1.27
C ALA A 133 -10.40 -14.12 -2.22
N TYR A 134 -11.69 -14.11 -2.08
CA TYR A 134 -12.65 -14.88 -2.89
C TYR A 134 -13.27 -14.04 -4.02
N ALA A 135 -12.91 -12.75 -4.16
CA ALA A 135 -13.42 -11.90 -5.22
C ALA A 135 -13.20 -12.53 -6.60
N GLY A 136 -14.25 -12.62 -7.41
CA GLY A 136 -14.24 -13.25 -8.72
C GLY A 136 -14.44 -14.77 -8.73
N ILE A 137 -14.44 -15.44 -7.56
CA ILE A 137 -14.68 -16.89 -7.42
C ILE A 137 -15.72 -17.26 -6.35
N ASP A 138 -16.21 -16.27 -5.59
CA ASP A 138 -17.25 -16.48 -4.58
C ASP A 138 -18.60 -16.76 -5.27
N PRO A 139 -19.22 -17.93 -5.10
CA PRO A 139 -20.49 -18.25 -5.74
C PRO A 139 -21.64 -17.35 -5.30
N GLU A 140 -21.50 -16.62 -4.20
CA GLU A 140 -22.51 -15.68 -3.68
C GLU A 140 -22.17 -14.23 -4.05
N GLU A 141 -21.14 -13.99 -4.86
CA GLU A 141 -20.75 -12.66 -5.29
C GLU A 141 -21.79 -12.07 -6.27
N PRO A 142 -22.47 -10.95 -5.92
CA PRO A 142 -23.47 -10.38 -6.81
C PRO A 142 -22.83 -9.77 -8.08
N PHE A 143 -21.58 -9.32 -7.98
CA PHE A 143 -20.75 -8.80 -9.06
C PHE A 143 -19.29 -8.64 -8.60
N ASP A 144 -18.33 -8.70 -9.54
CA ASP A 144 -16.91 -8.51 -9.24
C ASP A 144 -16.64 -7.13 -8.62
N ILE A 145 -16.07 -7.13 -7.41
CA ILE A 145 -15.72 -5.91 -6.66
C ILE A 145 -14.37 -5.31 -7.08
N SER A 146 -13.57 -6.05 -7.81
CA SER A 146 -12.19 -5.65 -8.16
C SER A 146 -12.12 -4.31 -8.89
N PRO A 147 -12.99 -4.00 -9.88
CA PRO A 147 -12.96 -2.70 -10.56
C PRO A 147 -13.23 -1.51 -9.62
N TYR A 148 -14.09 -1.70 -8.63
CA TYR A 148 -14.44 -0.65 -7.66
C TYR A 148 -13.30 -0.42 -6.65
N ALA A 149 -12.68 -1.50 -6.17
CA ALA A 149 -11.51 -1.41 -5.30
C ALA A 149 -10.32 -0.76 -6.02
N GLN A 150 -10.13 -1.08 -7.30
CA GLN A 150 -9.12 -0.46 -8.15
C GLN A 150 -9.39 1.04 -8.35
N ALA A 151 -10.61 1.41 -8.70
CA ALA A 151 -10.99 2.82 -8.87
C ALA A 151 -10.79 3.64 -7.58
N MET A 152 -11.14 3.07 -6.43
CA MET A 152 -10.90 3.71 -5.13
C MET A 152 -9.41 3.87 -4.84
N PHE A 153 -8.59 2.85 -5.14
CA PHE A 153 -7.14 2.93 -5.01
C PHE A 153 -6.56 4.05 -5.88
N GLU A 154 -6.92 4.10 -7.16
CA GLU A 154 -6.43 5.10 -8.11
C GLU A 154 -6.84 6.52 -7.73
N TYR A 155 -8.07 6.71 -7.28
CA TYR A 155 -8.57 8.01 -6.84
C TYR A 155 -7.79 8.58 -5.65
N PHE A 156 -7.43 7.73 -4.68
CA PHE A 156 -6.73 8.17 -3.48
C PHE A 156 -5.21 8.18 -3.61
N LEU A 157 -4.65 7.43 -4.56
CA LEU A 157 -3.21 7.39 -4.76
C LEU A 157 -2.69 8.78 -5.17
N ARG A 158 -1.76 9.31 -4.40
CA ARG A 158 -1.17 10.65 -4.60
C ARG A 158 -2.17 11.81 -4.47
N ASN A 159 -3.39 11.56 -4.02
CA ASN A 159 -4.36 12.62 -3.81
C ASN A 159 -3.85 13.60 -2.75
N PRO A 160 -3.70 14.90 -3.06
CA PRO A 160 -3.10 15.88 -2.14
C PRO A 160 -3.81 15.97 -0.79
N ILE A 161 -5.14 15.80 -0.76
CA ILE A 161 -5.96 15.88 0.45
C ILE A 161 -5.62 14.74 1.43
N CYS A 162 -5.08 13.62 0.92
CA CYS A 162 -4.83 12.40 1.70
C CYS A 162 -3.37 12.20 2.10
N GLN A 163 -2.49 13.20 1.91
CA GLN A 163 -1.05 13.04 2.16
C GLN A 163 -0.62 13.24 3.61
N ASP A 164 -1.36 14.07 4.36
CA ASP A 164 -1.07 14.37 5.77
C ASP A 164 -2.40 14.45 6.53
N MET A 165 -3.00 13.31 6.74
CA MET A 165 -4.27 13.18 7.45
C MET A 165 -4.01 13.10 8.96
N GLY A 166 -4.96 13.55 9.78
CA GLY A 166 -4.87 13.41 11.26
C GLY A 166 -4.71 11.95 11.71
N ARG A 167 -5.29 11.01 10.96
CA ARG A 167 -5.18 9.56 11.18
C ARG A 167 -5.26 8.80 9.87
N LYS A 168 -4.60 7.63 9.80
CA LYS A 168 -4.73 6.70 8.66
C LYS A 168 -6.16 6.20 8.52
N ILE A 169 -6.64 6.08 7.29
CA ILE A 169 -7.93 5.48 6.93
C ILE A 169 -7.72 4.13 6.25
N LYS A 170 -8.52 3.16 6.62
CA LYS A 170 -8.49 1.79 6.11
C LYS A 170 -9.85 1.42 5.56
N SER A 171 -9.87 0.94 4.32
CA SER A 171 -11.08 0.49 3.63
C SER A 171 -10.95 -0.97 3.20
N ALA A 172 -12.09 -1.68 3.16
CA ALA A 172 -12.16 -3.06 2.71
C ALA A 172 -13.41 -3.30 1.86
N PHE A 173 -13.27 -4.15 0.83
CA PHE A 173 -14.37 -4.62 0.00
C PHE A 173 -14.60 -6.11 0.25
N SER A 174 -15.80 -6.49 0.65
CA SER A 174 -16.22 -7.90 0.67
C SER A 174 -16.68 -8.35 -0.72
N SER A 175 -16.62 -9.65 -1.02
CA SER A 175 -17.19 -10.24 -2.22
C SER A 175 -18.70 -10.52 -2.09
N SER A 176 -19.16 -10.78 -0.87
CA SER A 176 -20.57 -11.13 -0.59
C SER A 176 -20.98 -10.71 0.83
N GLU A 177 -22.23 -10.98 1.19
CA GLU A 177 -22.78 -10.75 2.54
C GLU A 177 -22.09 -11.57 3.64
N LYS A 178 -21.34 -12.63 3.30
CA LYS A 178 -20.54 -13.41 4.26
C LYS A 178 -19.37 -12.65 4.85
N ASP A 179 -19.07 -11.49 4.31
CA ASP A 179 -18.02 -10.57 4.78
C ASP A 179 -16.65 -11.22 5.02
N SER A 180 -16.16 -11.95 4.02
CA SER A 180 -14.82 -12.57 4.05
C SER A 180 -13.65 -11.58 4.12
N ALA A 181 -13.91 -10.28 3.94
CA ALA A 181 -12.93 -9.20 4.07
C ALA A 181 -12.96 -8.49 5.43
N PHE A 182 -13.81 -8.91 6.35
CA PHE A 182 -13.97 -8.30 7.68
C PHE A 182 -14.25 -6.79 7.61
N THR A 183 -15.17 -6.39 6.75
CA THR A 183 -15.47 -4.98 6.45
C THR A 183 -15.93 -4.21 7.69
N TYR A 184 -16.63 -4.87 8.63
CA TYR A 184 -17.11 -4.27 9.86
C TYR A 184 -16.01 -3.83 10.85
N PHE A 185 -14.74 -4.25 10.65
CA PHE A 185 -13.59 -3.81 11.45
C PHE A 185 -12.74 -2.75 10.75
N HIS A 186 -13.26 -2.15 9.68
CA HIS A 186 -12.58 -1.12 8.92
C HIS A 186 -13.22 0.25 9.12
N ASP A 187 -12.46 1.33 8.89
CA ASP A 187 -13.00 2.69 8.93
C ASP A 187 -14.12 2.85 7.87
N PHE A 188 -13.94 2.19 6.70
CA PHE A 188 -14.98 2.04 5.66
C PHE A 188 -15.01 0.61 5.16
N GLY A 189 -16.19 -0.01 5.18
CA GLY A 189 -16.44 -1.33 4.62
C GLY A 189 -17.47 -1.26 3.50
N PHE A 190 -17.26 -2.04 2.44
CA PHE A 190 -18.12 -2.09 1.26
C PHE A 190 -18.56 -3.52 1.00
N ILE A 191 -19.85 -3.80 1.13
CA ILE A 191 -20.46 -5.12 0.88
C ILE A 191 -21.32 -4.99 -0.37
N PRO A 192 -21.05 -5.75 -1.46
CA PRO A 192 -21.75 -5.61 -2.73
C PRO A 192 -23.20 -6.04 -2.62
N ARG A 193 -24.08 -5.28 -3.28
CA ARG A 193 -25.54 -5.55 -3.35
C ARG A 193 -26.09 -5.19 -4.71
N VAL A 194 -27.11 -5.92 -5.13
CA VAL A 194 -27.95 -5.54 -6.26
C VAL A 194 -29.35 -5.22 -5.71
N LYS A 195 -29.86 -4.03 -6.02
CA LYS A 195 -31.22 -3.60 -5.69
C LYS A 195 -31.87 -3.03 -6.95
N ASP A 196 -33.05 -3.51 -7.27
CA ASP A 196 -33.82 -3.09 -8.46
C ASP A 196 -32.98 -3.16 -9.76
N GLY A 197 -32.16 -4.21 -9.90
CA GLY A 197 -31.24 -4.41 -11.03
C GLY A 197 -30.00 -3.52 -11.03
N GLN A 198 -29.84 -2.62 -10.07
CA GLN A 198 -28.70 -1.73 -9.96
C GLN A 198 -27.64 -2.27 -9.00
N LYS A 199 -26.38 -2.26 -9.45
CA LYS A 199 -25.21 -2.60 -8.62
C LYS A 199 -24.94 -1.47 -7.63
N GLY A 200 -24.64 -1.81 -6.38
CA GLY A 200 -24.30 -0.86 -5.34
C GLY A 200 -23.62 -1.53 -4.17
N PHE A 201 -23.39 -0.79 -3.10
CA PHE A 201 -22.76 -1.31 -1.89
C PHE A 201 -23.57 -0.93 -0.64
N LYS A 202 -23.68 -1.87 0.29
CA LYS A 202 -23.91 -1.52 1.68
C LYS A 202 -22.58 -0.97 2.21
N VAL A 203 -22.59 0.28 2.67
CA VAL A 203 -21.44 0.91 3.27
C VAL A 203 -21.56 0.87 4.79
N VAL A 204 -20.55 0.36 5.47
CA VAL A 204 -20.42 0.38 6.92
C VAL A 204 -19.26 1.30 7.30
N ILE A 205 -19.41 2.05 8.40
CA ILE A 205 -18.50 3.14 8.78
C ILE A 205 -18.20 3.07 10.27
N GLY A 206 -16.94 3.36 10.65
CA GLY A 206 -16.55 3.55 12.03
C GLY A 206 -16.05 2.29 12.72
N GLY A 207 -15.83 1.21 11.99
CA GLY A 207 -15.19 0.01 12.52
C GLY A 207 -13.72 0.23 12.86
N GLY A 208 -13.19 -0.58 13.75
CA GLY A 208 -11.79 -0.52 14.14
C GLY A 208 -11.35 -1.73 14.93
N LEU A 209 -10.10 -2.10 14.75
CA LEU A 209 -9.45 -3.17 15.52
C LEU A 209 -8.13 -2.63 16.08
N GLY A 210 -8.19 -2.10 17.27
CA GLY A 210 -7.06 -1.55 18.01
C GLY A 210 -7.02 -2.13 19.45
N ALA A 211 -6.68 -1.32 20.42
CA ALA A 211 -6.75 -1.71 21.85
C ALA A 211 -8.18 -2.07 22.26
N GLN A 212 -9.16 -1.42 21.65
CA GLN A 212 -10.57 -1.79 21.70
C GLN A 212 -11.07 -2.07 20.28
N ALA A 213 -11.93 -3.07 20.13
CA ALA A 213 -12.58 -3.37 18.87
C ALA A 213 -13.89 -2.58 18.79
N PHE A 214 -14.12 -1.96 17.62
CA PHE A 214 -15.36 -1.30 17.27
C PHE A 214 -15.92 -1.97 16.01
N VAL A 215 -17.20 -2.29 16.05
CA VAL A 215 -17.91 -2.84 14.90
C VAL A 215 -18.70 -1.71 14.24
N ALA A 216 -18.56 -1.57 12.92
CA ALA A 216 -19.23 -0.55 12.11
C ALA A 216 -20.74 -0.83 11.95
#